data_5dc553d0e1c6659f1d6f6ee0911d502f
#
_entry.id   5dc553d0e1c6659f1d6f6ee0911d502f
#
_cell.length_a   1.000
_cell.length_b   1.000
_cell.length_c   1.000
_cell.angle_alpha   90.00
_cell.angle_beta   90.00
_cell.angle_gamma   90.00
#
_symmetry.space_group_name_H-M   'P 1'
#
loop_
_entity.id
_entity.type
_entity.pdbx_description
1 polymer ?
#
loop_
_entity_poly.entity_id
_entity_poly.type
_entity_poly.pdbx_seq_one_letter_code
_entity_poly.pdbx_strand_id
1 'polypeptide(L)'
;MKNFTQGETKMTQSQIRARCGLGIWGLAAAGFGLVFFLGGGAATFVDDSIRMLVAALILAAGFISYFSMLYLTREKSDGKALIRDERDLEIARQANEAALVAVLVFVFTVCIALFLVYETAGSLPVGWMWFLAYATACFGLIAQAAATLVMHREMSANG
;
A
#
# COMPACT_ATOMS: atom_id res chain seq x y z
N MET A 1 31.21 25.41 27.40
CA MET A 1 30.61 25.46 26.04
C MET A 1 30.15 24.06 25.70
N LYS A 2 28.87 23.76 25.84
CA LYS A 2 28.27 22.47 25.44
C LYS A 2 27.90 22.58 23.97
N ASN A 3 28.58 21.82 23.12
CA ASN A 3 28.21 21.67 21.71
C ASN A 3 26.82 21.03 21.63
N PHE A 4 25.83 21.82 21.29
CA PHE A 4 24.55 21.36 20.79
C PHE A 4 24.79 20.77 19.39
N THR A 5 25.22 19.52 19.33
CA THR A 5 25.14 18.74 18.10
C THR A 5 23.66 18.57 17.79
N GLN A 6 23.24 19.16 16.66
CA GLN A 6 21.95 19.01 16.04
C GLN A 6 21.51 17.55 16.13
N GLY A 7 20.37 17.31 16.82
CA GLY A 7 19.78 15.98 16.89
C GLY A 7 19.36 15.53 15.51
N GLU A 8 20.15 14.66 14.90
CA GLU A 8 19.65 13.80 13.83
C GLU A 8 18.44 13.07 14.39
N THR A 9 17.26 13.46 13.94
CA THR A 9 16.01 12.79 14.27
C THR A 9 16.10 11.37 13.71
N LYS A 10 16.58 10.43 14.54
CA LYS A 10 16.63 9.00 14.21
C LYS A 10 15.22 8.58 13.85
N MET A 11 15.03 8.27 12.56
CA MET A 11 13.77 7.74 12.05
C MET A 11 13.41 6.46 12.81
N THR A 12 12.14 6.37 13.26
CA THR A 12 11.62 5.16 13.89
C THR A 12 11.54 4.01 12.88
N GLN A 13 11.62 2.77 13.36
CA GLN A 13 11.50 1.60 12.47
C GLN A 13 10.16 1.57 11.74
N SER A 14 9.08 2.03 12.39
CA SER A 14 7.76 2.14 11.77
C SER A 14 7.76 3.12 10.60
N GLN A 15 8.46 4.25 10.70
CA GLN A 15 8.62 5.21 9.60
C GLN A 15 9.42 4.62 8.42
N ILE A 16 10.50 3.88 8.71
CA ILE A 16 11.30 3.22 7.66
C ILE A 16 10.44 2.20 6.92
N ARG A 17 9.71 1.34 7.65
CA ARG A 17 8.79 0.36 7.07
C ARG A 17 7.71 1.02 6.21
N ALA A 18 7.11 2.10 6.69
CA ALA A 18 6.08 2.82 5.95
C ALA A 18 6.63 3.45 4.66
N ARG A 19 7.82 4.05 4.68
CA ARG A 19 8.46 4.61 3.47
C ARG A 19 8.81 3.53 2.45
N CYS A 20 9.44 2.43 2.89
CA CYS A 20 9.75 1.31 2.02
C CYS A 20 8.47 0.66 1.46
N GLY A 21 7.45 0.47 2.29
CA GLY A 21 6.16 -0.05 1.88
C GLY A 21 5.50 0.81 0.82
N LEU A 22 5.50 2.15 1.00
CA LEU A 22 4.99 3.09 0.02
C LEU A 22 5.72 2.98 -1.33
N GLY A 23 7.06 2.86 -1.31
CA GLY A 23 7.87 2.68 -2.51
C GLY A 23 7.56 1.36 -3.24
N ILE A 24 7.55 0.24 -2.51
CA ILE A 24 7.28 -1.10 -3.07
C ILE A 24 5.89 -1.13 -3.72
N TRP A 25 4.85 -0.72 -2.98
CA TRP A 25 3.47 -0.79 -3.46
C TRP A 25 3.14 0.28 -4.48
N GLY A 26 3.78 1.45 -4.42
CA GLY A 26 3.69 2.47 -5.46
C GLY A 26 4.25 1.98 -6.80
N LEU A 27 5.41 1.32 -6.79
CA LEU A 27 6.00 0.71 -7.98
C LEU A 27 5.16 -0.46 -8.50
N ALA A 28 4.63 -1.32 -7.62
CA ALA A 28 3.76 -2.42 -8.00
C ALA A 28 2.46 -1.90 -8.65
N ALA A 29 1.83 -0.88 -8.06
CA ALA A 29 0.63 -0.26 -8.60
C ALA A 29 0.87 0.39 -9.97
N ALA A 30 1.97 1.13 -10.13
CA ALA A 30 2.36 1.73 -11.40
C ALA A 30 2.64 0.66 -12.47
N GLY A 31 3.43 -0.36 -12.14
CA GLY A 31 3.71 -1.48 -13.04
C GLY A 31 2.47 -2.23 -13.47
N PHE A 32 1.58 -2.54 -12.53
CA PHE A 32 0.29 -3.17 -12.85
C PHE A 32 -0.58 -2.26 -13.73
N GLY A 33 -0.69 -0.98 -13.41
CA GLY A 33 -1.45 -0.02 -14.20
C GLY A 33 -0.94 0.05 -15.65
N LEU A 34 0.38 0.11 -15.85
CA LEU A 34 0.96 0.09 -17.19
C LEU A 34 0.60 -1.19 -17.95
N VAL A 35 0.78 -2.37 -17.35
CA VAL A 35 0.45 -3.65 -17.99
C VAL A 35 -1.05 -3.74 -18.31
N PHE A 36 -1.90 -3.23 -17.43
CA PHE A 36 -3.34 -3.28 -17.62
C PHE A 36 -3.82 -2.34 -18.74
N PHE A 37 -3.44 -1.06 -18.69
CA PHE A 37 -3.97 -0.04 -19.59
C PHE A 37 -3.29 0.01 -20.96
N LEU A 38 -1.97 -0.16 -21.04
CA LEU A 38 -1.25 -0.09 -22.32
C LEU A 38 -1.59 -1.23 -23.28
N GLY A 39 -2.08 -2.35 -22.78
CA GLY A 39 -2.42 -3.49 -23.62
C GLY A 39 -3.90 -3.59 -24.02
N GLY A 40 -4.69 -2.51 -23.89
CA GLY A 40 -6.11 -2.51 -24.31
C GLY A 40 -7.12 -2.64 -23.15
N GLY A 41 -6.66 -2.54 -21.90
CA GLY A 41 -7.54 -2.49 -20.72
C GLY A 41 -8.30 -3.79 -20.44
N ALA A 42 -9.43 -3.65 -19.76
CA ALA A 42 -10.20 -4.78 -19.24
C ALA A 42 -10.75 -5.73 -20.29
N ALA A 43 -11.03 -5.24 -21.51
CA ALA A 43 -11.64 -6.05 -22.56
C ALA A 43 -10.72 -7.15 -23.09
N THR A 44 -9.41 -6.90 -23.13
CA THR A 44 -8.41 -7.82 -23.68
C THR A 44 -7.49 -8.44 -22.63
N PHE A 45 -7.60 -8.01 -21.36
CA PHE A 45 -6.66 -8.42 -20.31
C PHE A 45 -6.73 -9.92 -20.01
N VAL A 46 -7.94 -10.49 -19.99
CA VAL A 46 -8.15 -11.90 -19.65
C VAL A 46 -7.77 -12.84 -20.79
N ASP A 47 -7.86 -12.35 -22.04
CA ASP A 47 -7.51 -13.13 -23.23
C ASP A 47 -6.01 -13.24 -23.45
N ASP A 48 -5.22 -12.33 -22.83
CA ASP A 48 -3.76 -12.31 -22.93
C ASP A 48 -3.10 -12.94 -21.70
N SER A 49 -2.82 -14.25 -21.81
CA SER A 49 -2.19 -15.03 -20.73
C SER A 49 -0.83 -14.47 -20.29
N ILE A 50 -0.07 -13.85 -21.22
CA ILE A 50 1.25 -13.29 -20.89
C ILE A 50 1.07 -12.06 -20.02
N ARG A 51 0.13 -11.19 -20.32
CA ARG A 51 -0.18 -10.00 -19.51
C ARG A 51 -0.68 -10.37 -18.13
N MET A 52 -1.59 -11.37 -18.03
CA MET A 52 -2.04 -11.90 -16.75
C MET A 52 -0.86 -12.43 -15.91
N LEU A 53 0.04 -13.19 -16.54
CA LEU A 53 1.23 -13.71 -15.87
C LEU A 53 2.15 -12.57 -15.37
N VAL A 54 2.43 -11.57 -16.22
CA VAL A 54 3.26 -10.42 -15.83
C VAL A 54 2.63 -9.65 -14.69
N ALA A 55 1.31 -9.40 -14.73
CA ALA A 55 0.60 -8.74 -13.63
C ALA A 55 0.71 -9.55 -12.32
N ALA A 56 0.52 -10.88 -12.39
CA ALA A 56 0.67 -11.76 -11.24
C ALA A 56 2.10 -11.74 -10.67
N LEU A 57 3.12 -11.73 -11.53
CA LEU A 57 4.52 -11.64 -11.12
C LEU A 57 4.85 -10.31 -10.45
N ILE A 58 4.32 -9.19 -10.94
CA ILE A 58 4.47 -7.86 -10.32
C ILE A 58 3.90 -7.89 -8.89
N LEU A 59 2.71 -8.43 -8.70
CA LEU A 59 2.08 -8.53 -7.39
C LEU A 59 2.87 -9.46 -6.46
N ALA A 60 3.27 -10.63 -6.95
CA ALA A 60 4.07 -11.59 -6.19
C ALA A 60 5.41 -10.98 -5.76
N ALA A 61 6.11 -10.27 -6.66
CA ALA A 61 7.34 -9.56 -6.35
C ALA A 61 7.11 -8.46 -5.30
N GLY A 62 6.00 -7.72 -5.38
CA GLY A 62 5.58 -6.76 -4.37
C GLY A 62 5.44 -7.39 -2.99
N PHE A 63 4.71 -8.50 -2.88
CA PHE A 63 4.54 -9.22 -1.62
C PHE A 63 5.86 -9.79 -1.10
N ILE A 64 6.66 -10.45 -1.93
CA ILE A 64 7.95 -11.02 -1.54
C ILE A 64 8.87 -9.91 -1.02
N SER A 65 8.97 -8.78 -1.73
CA SER A 65 9.77 -7.63 -1.32
C SER A 65 9.28 -7.05 0.00
N TYR A 66 7.97 -6.90 0.17
CA TYR A 66 7.37 -6.36 1.38
C TYR A 66 7.59 -7.28 2.59
N PHE A 67 7.35 -8.59 2.46
CA PHE A 67 7.59 -9.54 3.55
C PHE A 67 9.08 -9.69 3.88
N SER A 68 9.95 -9.67 2.87
CA SER A 68 11.40 -9.65 3.09
C SER A 68 11.83 -8.42 3.88
N MET A 69 11.31 -7.25 3.54
CA MET A 69 11.55 -6.01 4.27
C MET A 69 11.06 -6.11 5.72
N LEU A 70 9.85 -6.63 5.96
CA LEU A 70 9.33 -6.84 7.31
C LEU A 70 10.21 -7.81 8.12
N TYR A 71 10.70 -8.87 7.49
CA TYR A 71 11.58 -9.84 8.14
C TYR A 71 12.93 -9.22 8.49
N LEU A 72 13.57 -8.51 7.56
CA LEU A 72 14.86 -7.86 7.76
C LEU A 72 14.81 -6.72 8.78
N THR A 73 13.68 -6.03 8.88
CA THR A 73 13.47 -4.95 9.85
C THR A 73 12.88 -5.43 11.17
N ARG A 74 12.75 -6.75 11.36
CA ARG A 74 12.32 -7.32 12.64
C ARG A 74 13.45 -7.14 13.65
N GLU A 75 13.17 -6.42 14.75
CA GLU A 75 14.14 -6.30 15.84
C GLU A 75 14.45 -7.70 16.41
N LYS A 76 15.73 -8.04 16.45
CA LYS A 76 16.19 -9.19 17.25
C LYS A 76 15.94 -8.82 18.71
N SER A 77 14.99 -9.47 19.33
CA SER A 77 14.70 -9.34 20.76
C SER A 77 15.87 -9.96 21.54
N ASP A 78 16.85 -9.13 21.92
CA ASP A 78 17.89 -9.51 22.89
C ASP A 78 17.27 -9.57 24.30
N GLY A 79 16.31 -10.49 24.53
CA GLY A 79 15.81 -10.83 25.88
C GLY A 79 15.14 -9.72 26.71
N LYS A 80 15.18 -8.47 26.27
CA LYS A 80 14.41 -7.38 26.86
C LYS A 80 13.07 -7.34 26.17
N ALA A 81 12.00 -7.58 26.92
CA ALA A 81 10.63 -7.40 26.44
C ALA A 81 10.56 -6.04 25.73
N LEU A 82 10.34 -6.08 24.42
CA LEU A 82 10.09 -4.87 23.62
C LEU A 82 8.88 -4.19 24.24
N ILE A 83 9.12 -3.17 25.03
CA ILE A 83 8.10 -2.18 25.35
C ILE A 83 7.84 -1.51 24.00
N ARG A 84 6.97 -2.14 23.20
CA ARG A 84 6.42 -1.49 22.01
C ARG A 84 5.76 -0.23 22.53
N ASP A 85 6.32 0.90 22.16
CA ASP A 85 5.84 2.18 22.68
C ASP A 85 4.33 2.22 22.43
N GLU A 86 3.53 2.47 23.47
CA GLU A 86 2.06 2.56 23.37
C GLU A 86 1.66 3.51 22.24
N ARG A 87 2.47 4.52 22.01
CA ARG A 87 2.35 5.47 20.92
C ARG A 87 2.43 4.81 19.54
N ASP A 88 3.41 3.89 19.31
CA ASP A 88 3.55 3.19 18.02
C ASP A 88 2.37 2.24 17.76
N LEU A 89 1.80 1.65 18.83
CA LEU A 89 0.59 0.84 18.71
C LEU A 89 -0.64 1.67 18.34
N GLU A 90 -0.79 2.83 18.95
CA GLU A 90 -1.91 3.73 18.66
C GLU A 90 -1.81 4.27 17.23
N ILE A 91 -0.62 4.68 16.78
CA ILE A 91 -0.37 5.08 15.38
C ILE A 91 -0.76 3.96 14.41
N ALA A 92 -0.34 2.72 14.70
CA ALA A 92 -0.65 1.58 13.83
C ALA A 92 -2.15 1.29 13.76
N ARG A 93 -2.87 1.42 14.89
CA ARG A 93 -4.33 1.24 14.95
C ARG A 93 -5.04 2.30 14.11
N GLN A 94 -4.75 3.58 14.34
CA GLN A 94 -5.36 4.68 13.62
C GLN A 94 -5.04 4.64 12.12
N ALA A 95 -3.79 4.27 11.75
CA ALA A 95 -3.39 4.11 10.35
C ALA A 95 -4.18 2.97 9.67
N ASN A 96 -4.45 1.87 10.36
CA ASN A 96 -5.25 0.77 9.83
C ASN A 96 -6.72 1.18 9.66
N GLU A 97 -7.30 1.90 10.61
CA GLU A 97 -8.67 2.43 10.51
C GLU A 97 -8.80 3.40 9.33
N ALA A 98 -7.86 4.34 9.18
CA ALA A 98 -7.84 5.27 8.06
C ALA A 98 -7.67 4.56 6.71
N ALA A 99 -6.80 3.54 6.63
CA ALA A 99 -6.60 2.74 5.44
C ALA A 99 -7.86 1.95 5.05
N LEU A 100 -8.57 1.38 6.03
CA LEU A 100 -9.82 0.67 5.79
C LEU A 100 -10.88 1.59 5.19
N VAL A 101 -11.07 2.78 5.78
CA VAL A 101 -12.01 3.78 5.25
C VAL A 101 -11.62 4.19 3.83
N ALA A 102 -10.34 4.46 3.57
CA ALA A 102 -9.85 4.81 2.23
C ALA A 102 -10.12 3.70 1.21
N VAL A 103 -9.90 2.43 1.57
CA VAL A 103 -10.20 1.27 0.70
C VAL A 103 -11.68 1.16 0.41
N LEU A 104 -12.55 1.33 1.41
CA LEU A 104 -14.00 1.31 1.19
C LEU A 104 -14.42 2.41 0.22
N VAL A 105 -13.97 3.65 0.44
CA VAL A 105 -14.27 4.78 -0.45
C VAL A 105 -13.76 4.49 -1.87
N PHE A 106 -12.54 3.96 -2.02
CA PHE A 106 -11.98 3.60 -3.32
C PHE A 106 -12.83 2.55 -4.03
N VAL A 107 -13.15 1.44 -3.37
CA VAL A 107 -13.95 0.35 -3.97
C VAL A 107 -15.32 0.84 -4.38
N PHE A 108 -16.02 1.58 -3.50
CA PHE A 108 -17.33 2.15 -3.84
C PHE A 108 -17.25 3.09 -5.04
N THR A 109 -16.25 3.99 -5.06
CA THR A 109 -16.08 4.93 -6.17
C THR A 109 -15.84 4.20 -7.49
N VAL A 110 -14.97 3.19 -7.50
CA VAL A 110 -14.69 2.40 -8.72
C VAL A 110 -15.92 1.61 -9.14
N CYS A 111 -16.66 0.98 -8.21
CA CYS A 111 -17.87 0.24 -8.53
C CYS A 111 -18.94 1.15 -9.13
N ILE A 112 -19.17 2.35 -8.56
CA ILE A 112 -20.12 3.32 -9.10
C ILE A 112 -19.68 3.79 -10.49
N ALA A 113 -18.40 4.10 -10.68
CA ALA A 113 -17.87 4.51 -11.98
C ALA A 113 -18.06 3.42 -13.05
N LEU A 114 -17.75 2.16 -12.71
CA LEU A 114 -17.97 1.03 -13.61
C LEU A 114 -19.46 0.82 -13.92
N PHE A 115 -20.32 0.95 -12.92
CA PHE A 115 -21.77 0.87 -13.14
C PHE A 115 -22.23 1.92 -14.15
N LEU A 116 -21.89 3.20 -13.94
CA LEU A 116 -22.28 4.29 -14.83
C LEU A 116 -21.75 4.12 -16.26
N VAL A 117 -20.54 3.59 -16.43
CA VAL A 117 -19.94 3.37 -17.75
C VAL A 117 -20.58 2.19 -18.49
N TYR A 118 -20.97 1.13 -17.78
CA TYR A 118 -21.45 -0.11 -18.38
C TYR A 118 -22.96 -0.33 -18.24
N GLU A 119 -23.70 0.62 -17.64
CA GLU A 119 -25.16 0.52 -17.45
C GLU A 119 -25.91 0.22 -18.75
N THR A 120 -25.52 0.87 -19.85
CA THR A 120 -26.16 0.69 -21.16
C THR A 120 -25.61 -0.50 -21.94
N ALA A 121 -24.40 -0.99 -21.62
CA ALA A 121 -23.76 -2.09 -22.32
C ALA A 121 -24.31 -3.48 -21.91
N GLY A 122 -24.97 -3.57 -20.76
CA GLY A 122 -25.57 -4.81 -20.24
C GLY A 122 -24.56 -5.90 -19.83
N SER A 123 -23.24 -5.67 -20.03
CA SER A 123 -22.17 -6.61 -19.65
C SER A 123 -20.91 -5.87 -19.23
N LEU A 124 -20.27 -6.36 -18.15
CA LEU A 124 -19.01 -5.84 -17.65
C LEU A 124 -17.87 -6.79 -18.04
N PRO A 125 -16.80 -6.30 -18.73
CA PRO A 125 -15.63 -7.13 -19.01
C PRO A 125 -15.01 -7.69 -17.72
N VAL A 126 -14.73 -8.99 -17.71
CA VAL A 126 -14.17 -9.70 -16.52
C VAL A 126 -12.82 -9.12 -16.08
N GLY A 127 -12.06 -8.52 -16.99
CA GLY A 127 -10.80 -7.84 -16.67
C GLY A 127 -10.93 -6.76 -15.61
N TRP A 128 -12.09 -6.11 -15.46
CA TRP A 128 -12.32 -5.13 -14.38
C TRP A 128 -12.35 -5.77 -12.99
N MET A 129 -12.76 -7.04 -12.89
CA MET A 129 -12.67 -7.77 -11.60
C MET A 129 -11.22 -7.98 -11.18
N TRP A 130 -10.35 -8.34 -12.13
CA TRP A 130 -8.91 -8.43 -11.90
C TRP A 130 -8.33 -7.07 -11.49
N PHE A 131 -8.68 -6.02 -12.24
CA PHE A 131 -8.24 -4.67 -11.91
C PHE A 131 -8.64 -4.29 -10.49
N LEU A 132 -9.91 -4.48 -10.12
CA LEU A 132 -10.42 -4.13 -8.81
C LEU A 132 -9.68 -4.89 -7.69
N ALA A 133 -9.45 -6.20 -7.87
CA ALA A 133 -8.73 -7.01 -6.89
C ALA A 133 -7.29 -6.51 -6.66
N TYR A 134 -6.53 -6.31 -7.74
CA TYR A 134 -5.14 -5.85 -7.68
C TYR A 134 -5.04 -4.41 -7.17
N ALA A 135 -5.85 -3.52 -7.71
CA ALA A 135 -5.85 -2.12 -7.32
C ALA A 135 -6.24 -1.94 -5.85
N THR A 136 -7.22 -2.71 -5.35
CA THR A 136 -7.60 -2.68 -3.94
C THR A 136 -6.47 -3.12 -3.03
N ALA A 137 -5.75 -4.20 -3.37
CA ALA A 137 -4.61 -4.68 -2.60
C ALA A 137 -3.48 -3.63 -2.55
N CYS A 138 -3.08 -3.11 -3.72
CA CYS A 138 -2.04 -2.07 -3.79
C CYS A 138 -2.45 -0.80 -3.05
N PHE A 139 -3.69 -0.32 -3.28
CA PHE A 139 -4.21 0.90 -2.69
C PHE A 139 -4.30 0.80 -1.16
N GLY A 140 -4.77 -0.33 -0.62
CA GLY A 140 -4.86 -0.55 0.82
C GLY A 140 -3.50 -0.45 1.51
N LEU A 141 -2.48 -1.06 0.94
CA LEU A 141 -1.13 -1.05 1.50
C LEU A 141 -0.43 0.31 1.33
N ILE A 142 -0.71 1.02 0.24
CA ILE A 142 -0.27 2.41 0.04
C ILE A 142 -0.96 3.33 1.07
N ALA A 143 -2.27 3.22 1.24
CA ALA A 143 -3.04 4.03 2.17
C ALA A 143 -2.57 3.82 3.63
N GLN A 144 -2.34 2.56 4.03
CA GLN A 144 -1.79 2.24 5.35
C GLN A 144 -0.41 2.86 5.57
N ALA A 145 0.49 2.73 4.59
CA ALA A 145 1.84 3.30 4.69
C ALA A 145 1.80 4.83 4.75
N ALA A 146 0.97 5.46 3.92
CA ALA A 146 0.80 6.91 3.91
C ALA A 146 0.21 7.43 5.22
N ALA A 147 -0.86 6.79 5.74
CA ALA A 147 -1.47 7.15 7.02
C ALA A 147 -0.47 7.06 8.17
N THR A 148 0.34 5.98 8.22
CA THR A 148 1.41 5.83 9.21
C THR A 148 2.38 7.00 9.18
N LEU A 149 2.82 7.44 8.00
CA LEU A 149 3.76 8.56 7.86
C LEU A 149 3.15 9.89 8.28
N VAL A 150 1.88 10.14 7.93
CA VAL A 150 1.15 11.36 8.32
C VAL A 150 1.02 11.44 9.84
N MET A 151 0.56 10.38 10.49
CA MET A 151 0.38 10.34 11.94
C MET A 151 1.68 10.53 12.71
N HIS A 152 2.78 9.92 12.24
CA HIS A 152 4.10 10.17 12.83
C HIS A 152 4.51 11.65 12.72
N ARG A 153 4.20 12.30 11.60
CA ARG A 153 4.52 13.73 11.41
C ARG A 153 3.71 14.61 12.34
N GLU A 154 2.41 14.38 12.45
CA GLU A 154 1.52 15.15 13.31
C GLU A 154 1.90 15.05 14.80
N MET A 155 2.19 13.83 15.26
CA MET A 155 2.61 13.63 16.64
C MET A 155 4.00 14.22 16.96
N SER A 156 4.87 14.37 15.95
CA SER A 156 6.16 15.03 16.12
C SER A 156 6.04 16.56 16.14
N ALA A 157 4.98 17.11 15.54
CA ALA A 157 4.73 18.55 15.52
C ALA A 157 4.05 19.05 16.80
N ASN A 158 3.33 18.17 17.52
CA ASN A 158 2.53 18.51 18.71
C ASN A 158 3.22 18.14 20.04
N GLY A 159 4.43 17.61 20.02
CA GLY A 159 5.24 17.26 21.21
C GLY A 159 6.56 17.98 21.24
#